data_01bd5212dc4f117d5e75e11d3259e62b
#
_entry.id   01bd5212dc4f117d5e75e11d3259e62b
#
_cell.length_a   1.000
_cell.length_b   1.000
_cell.length_c   1.000
_cell.angle_alpha   90.00
_cell.angle_beta   90.00
_cell.angle_gamma   90.00
#
_symmetry.space_group_name_H-M   'P 1'
#
loop_
_entity.id
_entity.type
_entity.pdbx_description
1 polymer ?
#
loop_
_entity_poly.entity_id
_entity_poly.type
_entity_poly.pdbx_seq_one_letter_code
_entity_poly.pdbx_strand_id
1 'polypeptide(L)'
;MSFQTTYGPDGRLRVAILGCTGSIGTQALDVCRQHADRLQVTALSVNSSTSELVAAAREFSVPAVAVADVAHGDDAVLQELPEGTKLGVGAQAVCELARRDDVDCVLVAIVGAAGLEASHAALTSNKRLALANKESLVVGGDLLMPLAQPGQLIPVDSEHSAIYQCYLGENPREAHCIWLTCSGGPFFGRTRDELNRVTRADALAHPTWAMGAKITIDSATLMNKGLERIEAMHLFNCDLDFINVVVQRQSKIHSMVEFADGSVMAHLGASDMRIPIQFAFSYPERWDTPAPRIDFRELGQLTFDAADMDTFRCLALAEHAGKTGGTMPCVLNAANEVAVDAFLHDGCSFTDIDCIVESCMDAHDMQAVDSFEQLRDIDAWAREKAAQVLAATRS
;
A
#
# COMPACT_ATOMS: atom_id res chain seq x y z
N MET A 1 15.21 -15.07 16.78
CA MET A 1 16.23 -14.03 16.54
C MET A 1 15.54 -12.94 15.71
N SER A 2 15.80 -11.67 15.96
CA SER A 2 15.29 -10.59 15.10
C SER A 2 16.07 -10.56 13.79
N PHE A 3 15.40 -10.18 12.70
CA PHE A 3 16.03 -10.00 11.39
C PHE A 3 17.17 -8.98 11.47
N GLN A 4 18.28 -9.30 10.83
CA GLN A 4 19.41 -8.36 10.70
C GLN A 4 19.56 -7.99 9.23
N THR A 5 19.45 -6.70 8.95
CA THR A 5 19.64 -6.16 7.60
C THR A 5 21.11 -6.29 7.21
N THR A 6 21.35 -6.78 6.00
CA THR A 6 22.67 -6.73 5.38
C THR A 6 22.93 -5.36 4.75
N TYR A 7 24.19 -5.06 4.48
CA TYR A 7 24.62 -3.83 3.82
C TYR A 7 25.67 -4.17 2.77
N GLY A 8 25.82 -3.32 1.77
CA GLY A 8 26.87 -3.44 0.77
C GLY A 8 28.28 -3.35 1.36
N PRO A 9 29.31 -3.70 0.59
CA PRO A 9 30.71 -3.66 1.04
C PRO A 9 31.17 -2.26 1.47
N ASP A 10 30.53 -1.22 0.97
CA ASP A 10 30.78 0.19 1.29
C ASP A 10 29.94 0.72 2.47
N GLY A 11 29.19 -0.14 3.11
CA GLY A 11 28.31 0.18 4.25
C GLY A 11 26.96 0.81 3.88
N ARG A 12 26.66 0.97 2.58
CA ARG A 12 25.36 1.49 2.12
C ARG A 12 24.32 0.37 2.06
N LEU A 13 23.04 0.73 2.32
CA LEU A 13 21.90 -0.15 2.09
C LEU A 13 21.61 -0.21 0.58
N ARG A 14 21.65 -1.41 -0.02
CA ARG A 14 21.35 -1.62 -1.44
C ARG A 14 19.86 -1.87 -1.63
N VAL A 15 19.21 -0.97 -2.37
CA VAL A 15 17.74 -0.91 -2.47
C VAL A 15 17.28 -1.30 -3.87
N ALA A 16 16.32 -2.22 -3.95
CA ALA A 16 15.48 -2.43 -5.12
C ALA A 16 14.18 -1.64 -4.96
N ILE A 17 13.77 -0.85 -5.95
CA ILE A 17 12.51 -0.11 -5.95
C ILE A 17 11.62 -0.67 -7.06
N LEU A 18 10.61 -1.46 -6.66
CA LEU A 18 9.67 -2.09 -7.58
C LEU A 18 8.44 -1.19 -7.75
N GLY A 19 8.25 -0.65 -8.96
CA GLY A 19 7.27 0.39 -9.25
C GLY A 19 7.86 1.80 -9.09
N CYS A 20 9.07 2.05 -9.59
CA CYS A 20 9.86 3.26 -9.33
C CYS A 20 9.26 4.55 -9.93
N THR A 21 8.33 4.48 -10.88
CA THR A 21 7.67 5.64 -11.52
C THR A 21 6.33 6.00 -10.89
N GLY A 22 5.80 5.17 -9.99
CA GLY A 22 4.60 5.46 -9.22
C GLY A 22 4.83 6.54 -8.15
N SER A 23 3.75 6.98 -7.50
CA SER A 23 3.80 8.01 -6.46
C SER A 23 4.77 7.69 -5.32
N ILE A 24 4.80 6.44 -4.84
CA ILE A 24 5.72 6.00 -3.79
C ILE A 24 7.13 5.82 -4.35
N GLY A 25 7.27 5.23 -5.55
CA GLY A 25 8.56 4.98 -6.16
C GLY A 25 9.36 6.26 -6.44
N THR A 26 8.72 7.29 -6.95
CA THR A 26 9.36 8.60 -7.21
C THR A 26 9.80 9.28 -5.92
N GLN A 27 9.01 9.20 -4.84
CA GLN A 27 9.39 9.71 -3.53
C GLN A 27 10.51 8.87 -2.89
N ALA A 28 10.57 7.56 -3.15
CA ALA A 28 11.68 6.72 -2.71
C ALA A 28 12.98 7.07 -3.42
N LEU A 29 12.93 7.36 -4.73
CA LEU A 29 14.10 7.88 -5.45
C LEU A 29 14.58 9.23 -4.90
N ASP A 30 13.64 10.10 -4.47
CA ASP A 30 13.99 11.37 -3.82
C ASP A 30 14.71 11.16 -2.48
N VAL A 31 14.23 10.21 -1.66
CA VAL A 31 14.93 9.79 -0.43
C VAL A 31 16.32 9.24 -0.74
N CYS A 32 16.47 8.43 -1.79
CA CYS A 32 17.76 7.88 -2.20
C CYS A 32 18.76 8.98 -2.67
N ARG A 33 18.27 10.02 -3.36
CA ARG A 33 19.10 11.18 -3.74
C ARG A 33 19.65 11.91 -2.52
N GLN A 34 18.79 12.11 -1.53
CA GLN A 34 19.16 12.86 -0.33
C GLN A 34 20.15 12.11 0.56
N HIS A 35 20.07 10.78 0.57
CA HIS A 35 20.91 9.90 1.38
C HIS A 35 21.84 9.03 0.54
N ALA A 36 22.41 9.59 -0.53
CA ALA A 36 23.32 8.87 -1.44
C ALA A 36 24.59 8.33 -0.75
N ASP A 37 24.94 8.88 0.41
CA ASP A 37 26.00 8.39 1.29
C ASP A 37 25.62 7.12 2.06
N ARG A 38 24.33 6.82 2.20
CA ARG A 38 23.77 5.69 2.98
C ARG A 38 22.98 4.69 2.14
N LEU A 39 22.45 5.13 0.99
CA LEU A 39 21.60 4.33 0.11
C LEU A 39 22.24 4.15 -1.27
N GLN A 40 22.09 2.98 -1.84
CA GLN A 40 22.44 2.67 -3.22
C GLN A 40 21.26 2.00 -3.92
N VAL A 41 20.75 2.60 -4.98
CA VAL A 41 19.74 1.97 -5.82
C VAL A 41 20.42 0.94 -6.74
N THR A 42 20.05 -0.34 -6.60
CA THR A 42 20.66 -1.45 -7.37
C THR A 42 19.70 -2.15 -8.30
N ALA A 43 18.40 -1.94 -8.12
CA ALA A 43 17.39 -2.49 -9.03
C ALA A 43 16.15 -1.58 -9.13
N LEU A 44 15.58 -1.46 -10.33
CA LEU A 44 14.36 -0.70 -10.59
C LEU A 44 13.39 -1.51 -11.44
N SER A 45 12.10 -1.36 -11.18
CA SER A 45 11.08 -1.86 -12.11
C SER A 45 9.97 -0.85 -12.38
N VAL A 46 9.36 -1.01 -13.55
CA VAL A 46 8.14 -0.30 -13.96
C VAL A 46 7.13 -1.30 -14.55
N ASN A 47 5.89 -0.88 -14.67
CA ASN A 47 4.94 -1.62 -15.51
C ASN A 47 5.22 -1.35 -17.01
N SER A 48 5.06 -0.10 -17.45
CA SER A 48 5.14 0.32 -18.86
C SER A 48 5.90 1.65 -19.10
N SER A 49 6.28 2.38 -18.04
CA SER A 49 6.92 3.71 -18.13
C SER A 49 8.42 3.59 -18.44
N THR A 50 8.76 3.10 -19.61
CA THR A 50 10.13 2.75 -20.00
C THR A 50 11.06 3.95 -20.12
N SER A 51 10.57 5.12 -20.55
CA SER A 51 11.37 6.36 -20.64
C SER A 51 11.84 6.84 -19.27
N GLU A 52 10.94 6.85 -18.29
CA GLU A 52 11.23 7.23 -16.91
C GLU A 52 12.16 6.20 -16.24
N LEU A 53 11.98 4.90 -16.57
CA LEU A 53 12.89 3.84 -16.12
C LEU A 53 14.32 4.09 -16.58
N VAL A 54 14.52 4.39 -17.88
CA VAL A 54 15.84 4.67 -18.45
C VAL A 54 16.46 5.91 -17.82
N ALA A 55 15.67 6.97 -17.61
CA ALA A 55 16.14 8.18 -16.95
C ALA A 55 16.64 7.88 -15.52
N ALA A 56 15.84 7.15 -14.72
CA ALA A 56 16.23 6.76 -13.36
C ALA A 56 17.44 5.80 -13.35
N ALA A 57 17.48 4.84 -14.28
CA ALA A 57 18.60 3.91 -14.39
C ALA A 57 19.93 4.62 -14.70
N ARG A 58 19.90 5.66 -15.53
CA ARG A 58 21.06 6.52 -15.82
C ARG A 58 21.48 7.35 -14.61
N GLU A 59 20.51 7.99 -13.95
CA GLU A 59 20.77 8.84 -12.77
C GLU A 59 21.46 8.06 -11.66
N PHE A 60 20.95 6.87 -11.33
CA PHE A 60 21.46 6.06 -10.21
C PHE A 60 22.50 5.02 -10.65
N SER A 61 22.84 4.92 -11.94
CA SER A 61 23.76 3.91 -12.50
C SER A 61 23.34 2.48 -12.09
N VAL A 62 22.07 2.15 -12.30
CA VAL A 62 21.44 0.92 -11.80
C VAL A 62 21.89 -0.30 -12.61
N PRO A 63 22.41 -1.37 -11.97
CA PRO A 63 22.91 -2.55 -12.69
C PRO A 63 21.82 -3.49 -13.23
N ALA A 64 20.56 -3.34 -12.78
CA ALA A 64 19.47 -4.20 -13.23
C ALA A 64 18.11 -3.47 -13.23
N VAL A 65 17.34 -3.69 -14.28
CA VAL A 65 15.97 -3.15 -14.40
C VAL A 65 15.01 -4.20 -14.92
N ALA A 66 13.70 -4.02 -14.65
CA ALA A 66 12.65 -4.86 -15.23
C ALA A 66 11.45 -4.03 -15.71
N VAL A 67 10.86 -4.47 -16.83
CA VAL A 67 9.59 -3.98 -17.36
C VAL A 67 8.57 -5.09 -17.21
N ALA A 68 7.51 -4.87 -16.41
CA ALA A 68 6.54 -5.91 -16.08
C ALA A 68 5.61 -6.23 -17.26
N ASP A 69 5.17 -5.20 -18.00
CA ASP A 69 4.35 -5.38 -19.20
C ASP A 69 5.21 -5.80 -20.39
N VAL A 70 5.00 -7.03 -20.86
CA VAL A 70 5.76 -7.60 -21.97
C VAL A 70 5.59 -6.81 -23.28
N ALA A 71 4.47 -6.09 -23.44
CA ALA A 71 4.22 -5.26 -24.62
C ALA A 71 5.20 -4.09 -24.76
N HIS A 72 5.83 -3.68 -23.64
CA HIS A 72 6.82 -2.59 -23.56
C HIS A 72 8.27 -3.11 -23.46
N GLY A 73 8.48 -4.42 -23.50
CA GLY A 73 9.81 -5.04 -23.35
C GLY A 73 10.80 -4.71 -24.46
N ASP A 74 10.30 -4.34 -25.65
CA ASP A 74 11.07 -4.01 -26.83
C ASP A 74 11.02 -2.51 -27.18
N ASP A 75 10.58 -1.64 -26.28
CA ASP A 75 10.54 -0.19 -26.49
C ASP A 75 11.93 0.33 -26.88
N ALA A 76 12.00 1.14 -27.94
CA ALA A 76 13.28 1.62 -28.50
C ALA A 76 14.14 2.36 -27.46
N VAL A 77 13.52 3.07 -26.51
CA VAL A 77 14.21 3.82 -25.46
C VAL A 77 15.03 2.92 -24.52
N LEU A 78 14.69 1.63 -24.40
CA LEU A 78 15.43 0.67 -23.57
C LEU A 78 16.84 0.40 -24.10
N GLN A 79 17.13 0.68 -25.39
CA GLN A 79 18.48 0.64 -25.95
C GLN A 79 19.39 1.72 -25.36
N GLU A 80 18.81 2.70 -24.68
CA GLU A 80 19.51 3.80 -24.05
C GLU A 80 19.86 3.53 -22.57
N LEU A 81 19.60 2.34 -22.05
CA LEU A 81 20.06 1.93 -20.72
C LEU A 81 21.58 2.04 -20.60
N PRO A 82 22.12 2.36 -19.40
CA PRO A 82 23.55 2.37 -19.16
C PRO A 82 24.22 1.06 -19.58
N GLU A 83 25.42 1.15 -20.08
CA GLU A 83 26.21 -0.04 -20.45
C GLU A 83 26.35 -0.99 -19.24
N GLY A 84 26.08 -2.26 -19.46
CA GLY A 84 26.10 -3.29 -18.40
C GLY A 84 24.82 -3.42 -17.57
N THR A 85 23.83 -2.53 -17.74
CA THR A 85 22.52 -2.70 -17.10
C THR A 85 21.80 -3.91 -17.69
N LYS A 86 21.38 -4.84 -16.84
CA LYS A 86 20.59 -6.03 -17.24
C LYS A 86 19.11 -5.66 -17.29
N LEU A 87 18.48 -5.91 -18.43
CA LEU A 87 17.03 -5.76 -18.62
C LEU A 87 16.33 -7.10 -18.48
N GLY A 88 15.32 -7.17 -17.63
CA GLY A 88 14.35 -8.26 -17.55
C GLY A 88 12.98 -7.81 -18.04
N VAL A 89 12.17 -8.73 -18.57
CA VAL A 89 10.82 -8.46 -19.07
C VAL A 89 9.84 -9.46 -18.48
N GLY A 90 8.65 -8.97 -18.10
CA GLY A 90 7.58 -9.74 -17.51
C GLY A 90 7.61 -9.76 -15.98
N ALA A 91 6.49 -10.21 -15.36
CA ALA A 91 6.31 -10.23 -13.92
C ALA A 91 7.37 -11.08 -13.17
N GLN A 92 7.81 -12.19 -13.76
CA GLN A 92 8.86 -13.02 -13.20
C GLN A 92 10.19 -12.26 -13.07
N ALA A 93 10.55 -11.43 -14.06
CA ALA A 93 11.77 -10.62 -14.01
C ALA A 93 11.72 -9.59 -12.86
N VAL A 94 10.53 -9.04 -12.54
CA VAL A 94 10.35 -8.16 -11.37
C VAL A 94 10.64 -8.90 -10.07
N CYS A 95 10.13 -10.14 -9.92
CA CYS A 95 10.42 -10.98 -8.76
C CYS A 95 11.91 -11.35 -8.66
N GLU A 96 12.61 -11.54 -9.79
CA GLU A 96 14.04 -11.82 -9.81
C GLU A 96 14.86 -10.64 -9.30
N LEU A 97 14.44 -9.39 -9.54
CA LEU A 97 15.09 -8.22 -8.94
C LEU A 97 15.09 -8.28 -7.41
N ALA A 98 13.99 -8.74 -6.80
CA ALA A 98 13.90 -8.89 -5.35
C ALA A 98 14.84 -9.97 -4.78
N ARG A 99 15.23 -10.97 -5.60
CA ARG A 99 16.11 -12.09 -5.19
C ARG A 99 17.59 -11.82 -5.35
N ARG A 100 17.98 -10.71 -5.98
CA ARG A 100 19.39 -10.43 -6.31
C ARG A 100 20.29 -10.38 -5.07
N ASP A 101 21.54 -10.85 -5.20
CA ASP A 101 22.53 -10.84 -4.11
C ASP A 101 23.04 -9.42 -3.79
N ASP A 102 22.93 -8.49 -4.75
CA ASP A 102 23.30 -7.09 -4.57
C ASP A 102 22.11 -6.21 -4.15
N VAL A 103 21.09 -6.80 -3.54
CA VAL A 103 19.93 -6.14 -2.92
C VAL A 103 19.86 -6.54 -1.45
N ASP A 104 19.69 -5.56 -0.56
CA ASP A 104 19.50 -5.76 0.88
C ASP A 104 18.07 -5.44 1.33
N CYS A 105 17.45 -4.45 0.67
CA CYS A 105 16.10 -3.99 0.94
C CYS A 105 15.29 -3.89 -0.35
N VAL A 106 14.07 -4.39 -0.34
CA VAL A 106 13.13 -4.30 -1.46
C VAL A 106 11.95 -3.42 -1.06
N LEU A 107 11.79 -2.30 -1.76
CA LEU A 107 10.56 -1.50 -1.68
C LEU A 107 9.57 -2.02 -2.71
N VAL A 108 8.44 -2.57 -2.26
CA VAL A 108 7.34 -2.97 -3.13
C VAL A 108 6.30 -1.86 -3.18
N ALA A 109 6.33 -1.09 -4.30
CA ALA A 109 5.44 0.04 -4.59
C ALA A 109 4.60 -0.22 -5.87
N ILE A 110 4.32 -1.50 -6.14
CA ILE A 110 3.46 -1.96 -7.24
C ILE A 110 2.00 -1.81 -6.80
N VAL A 111 1.12 -1.40 -7.69
CA VAL A 111 -0.31 -1.21 -7.38
C VAL A 111 -1.06 -2.54 -7.50
N GLY A 112 -2.04 -2.76 -6.61
CA GLY A 112 -2.91 -3.92 -6.62
C GLY A 112 -2.24 -5.24 -6.21
N ALA A 113 -2.89 -6.36 -6.47
CA ALA A 113 -2.40 -7.69 -6.06
C ALA A 113 -1.09 -8.13 -6.75
N ALA A 114 -0.64 -7.42 -7.80
CA ALA A 114 0.60 -7.73 -8.52
C ALA A 114 1.87 -7.63 -7.66
N GLY A 115 1.82 -6.91 -6.52
CA GLY A 115 2.93 -6.82 -5.58
C GLY A 115 3.16 -8.06 -4.70
N LEU A 116 2.19 -8.97 -4.63
CA LEU A 116 2.19 -10.12 -3.72
C LEU A 116 3.37 -11.07 -3.95
N GLU A 117 3.60 -11.47 -5.22
CA GLU A 117 4.71 -12.37 -5.56
C GLU A 117 6.09 -11.73 -5.36
N ALA A 118 6.21 -10.43 -5.61
CA ALA A 118 7.44 -9.70 -5.35
C ALA A 118 7.73 -9.59 -3.84
N SER A 119 6.71 -9.39 -3.02
CA SER A 119 6.81 -9.41 -1.55
C SER A 119 7.24 -10.77 -1.02
N HIS A 120 6.65 -11.86 -1.55
CA HIS A 120 7.07 -13.23 -1.25
C HIS A 120 8.54 -13.48 -1.65
N ALA A 121 8.95 -13.02 -2.85
CA ALA A 121 10.32 -13.17 -3.33
C ALA A 121 11.33 -12.45 -2.40
N ALA A 122 10.99 -11.26 -1.91
CA ALA A 122 11.81 -10.51 -0.97
C ALA A 122 11.97 -11.25 0.38
N LEU A 123 10.85 -11.70 0.97
CA LEU A 123 10.86 -12.39 2.27
C LEU A 123 11.64 -13.71 2.21
N THR A 124 11.39 -14.54 1.19
CA THR A 124 12.04 -15.85 1.03
C THR A 124 13.53 -15.75 0.66
N SER A 125 13.95 -14.62 0.09
CA SER A 125 15.37 -14.33 -0.20
C SER A 125 16.09 -13.61 0.94
N ASN A 126 15.47 -13.58 2.14
CA ASN A 126 16.03 -12.96 3.34
C ASN A 126 16.40 -11.48 3.14
N LYS A 127 15.57 -10.73 2.39
CA LYS A 127 15.73 -9.29 2.21
C LYS A 127 14.83 -8.54 3.20
N ARG A 128 15.22 -7.31 3.59
CA ARG A 128 14.26 -6.40 4.22
C ARG A 128 13.17 -6.07 3.21
N LEU A 129 11.92 -6.20 3.62
CA LEU A 129 10.76 -5.80 2.84
C LEU A 129 10.22 -4.46 3.35
N ALA A 130 10.38 -3.39 2.58
CA ALA A 130 9.69 -2.13 2.77
C ALA A 130 8.38 -2.21 1.98
N LEU A 131 7.27 -2.48 2.66
CA LEU A 131 5.99 -2.79 2.02
C LEU A 131 5.12 -1.54 1.92
N ALA A 132 4.93 -1.05 0.68
CA ALA A 132 4.01 0.05 0.37
C ALA A 132 2.73 -0.44 -0.32
N ASN A 133 2.71 -1.69 -0.76
CA ASN A 133 1.56 -2.31 -1.41
C ASN A 133 0.70 -3.05 -0.38
N LYS A 134 -0.31 -2.37 0.15
CA LYS A 134 -1.24 -2.92 1.16
C LYS A 134 -2.00 -4.15 0.66
N GLU A 135 -2.32 -4.17 -0.64
CA GLU A 135 -3.08 -5.25 -1.26
C GLU A 135 -2.36 -6.61 -1.15
N SER A 136 -1.03 -6.62 -1.07
CA SER A 136 -0.27 -7.85 -0.81
C SER A 136 -0.66 -8.53 0.51
N LEU A 137 -0.91 -7.77 1.57
CA LEU A 137 -1.33 -8.33 2.85
C LEU A 137 -2.85 -8.55 2.91
N VAL A 138 -3.63 -7.68 2.27
CA VAL A 138 -5.08 -7.87 2.16
C VAL A 138 -5.41 -9.20 1.46
N VAL A 139 -4.73 -9.49 0.35
CA VAL A 139 -4.98 -10.67 -0.49
C VAL A 139 -4.24 -11.91 0.02
N GLY A 140 -2.99 -11.75 0.42
CA GLY A 140 -2.09 -12.87 0.71
C GLY A 140 -1.40 -12.80 2.07
N GLY A 141 -1.97 -12.06 3.04
CA GLY A 141 -1.39 -11.93 4.38
C GLY A 141 -1.18 -13.27 5.07
N ASP A 142 -2.10 -14.22 4.90
CA ASP A 142 -1.98 -15.58 5.44
C ASP A 142 -0.78 -16.36 4.89
N LEU A 143 -0.36 -16.06 3.65
CA LEU A 143 0.81 -16.70 3.03
C LEU A 143 2.11 -15.93 3.32
N LEU A 144 2.05 -14.60 3.46
CA LEU A 144 3.26 -13.77 3.62
C LEU A 144 3.72 -13.69 5.07
N MET A 145 2.80 -13.46 6.02
CA MET A 145 3.18 -13.20 7.41
C MET A 145 3.90 -14.37 8.09
N PRO A 146 3.55 -15.66 7.84
CA PRO A 146 4.33 -16.78 8.38
C PRO A 146 5.78 -16.85 7.89
N LEU A 147 6.12 -16.19 6.77
CA LEU A 147 7.48 -16.16 6.21
C LEU A 147 8.32 -15.01 6.80
N ALA A 148 7.68 -13.97 7.29
CA ALA A 148 8.35 -12.77 7.76
C ALA A 148 8.98 -13.00 9.14
N GLN A 149 10.28 -12.71 9.26
CA GLN A 149 10.96 -12.66 10.55
C GLN A 149 10.66 -11.33 11.26
N PRO A 150 10.66 -11.28 12.60
CA PRO A 150 10.49 -10.03 13.33
C PRO A 150 11.49 -8.95 12.89
N GLY A 151 10.99 -7.81 12.40
CA GLY A 151 11.78 -6.70 11.87
C GLY A 151 12.25 -6.86 10.41
N GLN A 152 11.85 -7.92 9.71
CA GLN A 152 12.14 -8.09 8.29
C GLN A 152 11.19 -7.28 7.41
N LEU A 153 9.90 -7.23 7.75
CA LEU A 153 8.90 -6.42 7.07
C LEU A 153 8.71 -5.10 7.84
N ILE A 154 8.92 -3.98 7.14
CA ILE A 154 8.69 -2.63 7.66
C ILE A 154 7.61 -1.97 6.79
N PRO A 155 6.47 -1.59 7.37
CA PRO A 155 5.40 -0.97 6.61
C PRO A 155 5.75 0.45 6.17
N VAL A 156 5.37 0.78 4.94
CA VAL A 156 5.55 2.10 4.32
C VAL A 156 4.23 2.87 4.26
N ASP A 157 3.07 2.19 4.25
CA ASP A 157 1.79 2.86 4.42
C ASP A 157 1.85 3.75 5.68
N SER A 158 1.37 5.02 5.59
CA SER A 158 1.61 6.03 6.62
C SER A 158 1.03 5.66 7.98
N GLU A 159 -0.15 5.07 7.98
CA GLU A 159 -0.85 4.64 9.18
C GLU A 159 -0.18 3.43 9.83
N HIS A 160 0.20 2.44 9.02
CA HIS A 160 0.88 1.25 9.51
C HIS A 160 2.30 1.54 9.99
N SER A 161 3.02 2.40 9.29
CA SER A 161 4.31 2.92 9.75
C SER A 161 4.17 3.64 11.09
N ALA A 162 3.10 4.43 11.26
CA ALA A 162 2.81 5.12 12.52
C ALA A 162 2.55 4.14 13.66
N ILE A 163 1.70 3.12 13.45
CA ILE A 163 1.43 2.07 14.44
C ILE A 163 2.71 1.32 14.79
N TYR A 164 3.48 0.90 13.77
CA TYR A 164 4.76 0.23 13.96
C TYR A 164 5.70 1.05 14.84
N GLN A 165 5.79 2.37 14.60
CA GLN A 165 6.62 3.27 15.37
C GLN A 165 6.09 3.51 16.81
N CYS A 166 4.77 3.47 17.03
CA CYS A 166 4.18 3.53 18.37
C CYS A 166 4.49 2.28 19.21
N TYR A 167 4.73 1.13 18.56
CA TYR A 167 5.13 -0.10 19.25
C TYR A 167 6.63 -0.20 19.55
N LEU A 168 7.47 0.70 19.03
CA LEU A 168 8.92 0.63 19.26
C LEU A 168 9.27 0.88 20.71
N GLY A 169 9.83 -0.15 21.35
CA GLY A 169 10.21 -0.11 22.76
C GLY A 169 9.08 -0.48 23.73
N GLU A 170 7.88 -0.69 23.22
CA GLU A 170 6.71 -1.09 23.99
C GLU A 170 6.48 -2.60 23.92
N ASN A 171 5.67 -3.11 24.85
CA ASN A 171 5.21 -4.50 24.81
C ASN A 171 3.87 -4.60 24.07
N PRO A 172 3.81 -5.17 22.86
CA PRO A 172 2.56 -5.24 22.09
C PRO A 172 1.43 -5.98 22.80
N ARG A 173 1.74 -6.86 23.77
CA ARG A 173 0.75 -7.59 24.56
C ARG A 173 0.01 -6.72 25.58
N GLU A 174 0.52 -5.52 25.85
CA GLU A 174 -0.08 -4.54 26.75
C GLU A 174 -0.92 -3.50 26.00
N ALA A 175 -0.98 -3.59 24.66
CA ALA A 175 -1.87 -2.75 23.88
C ALA A 175 -3.35 -3.15 24.12
N HIS A 176 -4.20 -2.14 24.27
CA HIS A 176 -5.66 -2.29 24.43
C HIS A 176 -6.36 -2.24 23.08
N CYS A 177 -6.00 -1.30 22.21
CA CYS A 177 -6.50 -1.22 20.84
C CYS A 177 -5.61 -0.32 19.95
N ILE A 178 -5.85 -0.41 18.64
CA ILE A 178 -5.28 0.47 17.63
C ILE A 178 -6.35 1.48 17.20
N TRP A 179 -5.99 2.76 17.12
CA TRP A 179 -6.78 3.82 16.53
C TRP A 179 -6.22 4.16 15.15
N LEU A 180 -6.83 3.57 14.11
CA LEU A 180 -6.45 3.80 12.72
C LEU A 180 -7.11 5.08 12.23
N THR A 181 -6.31 6.11 11.93
CA THR A 181 -6.85 7.42 11.52
C THR A 181 -7.12 7.46 10.02
N CYS A 182 -8.08 8.28 9.61
CA CYS A 182 -8.31 8.64 8.20
C CYS A 182 -8.69 10.11 8.06
N SER A 183 -8.53 10.67 6.86
CA SER A 183 -9.01 12.04 6.56
C SER A 183 -10.54 12.12 6.45
N GLY A 184 -11.22 10.98 6.28
CA GLY A 184 -12.64 10.90 5.93
C GLY A 184 -12.92 11.21 4.45
N GLY A 185 -11.89 11.43 3.65
CA GLY A 185 -12.00 11.69 2.22
C GLY A 185 -12.67 13.04 1.87
N PRO A 186 -12.93 13.29 0.56
CA PRO A 186 -13.55 14.53 0.08
C PRO A 186 -15.03 14.65 0.45
N PHE A 187 -15.68 13.54 0.78
CA PHE A 187 -17.13 13.50 0.99
C PHE A 187 -17.55 13.38 2.46
N PHE A 188 -16.63 13.56 3.39
CA PHE A 188 -16.95 13.55 4.83
C PHE A 188 -18.12 14.45 5.17
N GLY A 189 -19.12 13.89 5.88
CA GLY A 189 -20.34 14.59 6.31
C GLY A 189 -21.44 14.67 5.25
N ARG A 190 -21.24 14.11 4.04
CA ARG A 190 -22.33 14.00 3.04
C ARG A 190 -23.21 12.80 3.32
N THR A 191 -24.47 12.91 2.92
CA THR A 191 -25.46 11.82 2.96
C THR A 191 -25.36 10.92 1.71
N ARG A 192 -25.90 9.71 1.79
CA ARG A 192 -25.96 8.78 0.64
C ARG A 192 -26.63 9.40 -0.58
N ASP A 193 -27.72 10.18 -0.41
CA ASP A 193 -28.41 10.84 -1.51
C ASP A 193 -27.55 11.89 -2.22
N GLU A 194 -26.70 12.58 -1.48
CA GLU A 194 -25.74 13.55 -2.06
C GLU A 194 -24.63 12.83 -2.84
N LEU A 195 -24.23 11.63 -2.41
CA LEU A 195 -23.21 10.82 -3.10
C LEU A 195 -23.68 10.30 -4.46
N ASN A 196 -24.99 10.14 -4.69
CA ASN A 196 -25.52 9.73 -6.01
C ASN A 196 -25.24 10.74 -7.13
N ARG A 197 -24.82 11.96 -6.80
CA ARG A 197 -24.61 13.05 -7.77
C ARG A 197 -23.14 13.47 -7.90
N VAL A 198 -22.25 12.83 -7.16
CA VAL A 198 -20.83 13.20 -7.20
C VAL A 198 -20.20 12.73 -8.49
N THR A 199 -19.29 13.56 -9.01
CA THR A 199 -18.54 13.27 -10.22
C THR A 199 -17.16 12.68 -9.87
N ARG A 200 -16.51 12.12 -10.88
CA ARG A 200 -15.11 11.70 -10.80
C ARG A 200 -14.20 12.85 -10.33
N ALA A 201 -14.42 14.07 -10.84
CA ALA A 201 -13.63 15.22 -10.45
C ALA A 201 -13.78 15.57 -8.96
N ASP A 202 -15.01 15.46 -8.42
CA ASP A 202 -15.26 15.68 -6.99
C ASP A 202 -14.56 14.63 -6.14
N ALA A 203 -14.60 13.35 -6.56
CA ALA A 203 -13.99 12.24 -5.84
C ALA A 203 -12.45 12.28 -5.87
N LEU A 204 -11.84 12.82 -6.92
CA LEU A 204 -10.40 12.98 -7.04
C LEU A 204 -9.86 14.21 -6.27
N ALA A 205 -10.72 15.08 -5.76
CA ALA A 205 -10.32 16.29 -5.00
C ALA A 205 -10.05 15.94 -3.52
N HIS A 206 -9.00 15.16 -3.25
CA HIS A 206 -8.64 14.80 -1.87
C HIS A 206 -8.16 16.03 -1.07
N PRO A 207 -8.64 16.25 0.19
CA PRO A 207 -8.41 17.50 0.93
C PRO A 207 -6.96 17.71 1.39
N THR A 208 -6.18 16.63 1.59
CA THR A 208 -4.87 16.72 2.27
C THR A 208 -3.72 16.00 1.55
N TRP A 209 -4.00 14.97 0.75
CA TRP A 209 -3.00 14.14 0.09
C TRP A 209 -3.06 14.28 -1.43
N ALA A 210 -1.89 14.33 -2.08
CA ALA A 210 -1.76 14.15 -3.52
C ALA A 210 -1.39 12.69 -3.81
N MET A 211 -2.33 11.91 -4.32
CA MET A 211 -2.21 10.46 -4.48
C MET A 211 -2.57 10.02 -5.90
N GLY A 212 -2.29 8.75 -6.22
CA GLY A 212 -2.78 8.13 -7.44
C GLY A 212 -4.31 8.06 -7.50
N ALA A 213 -4.88 7.95 -8.70
CA ALA A 213 -6.33 8.02 -8.90
C ALA A 213 -7.07 6.91 -8.13
N LYS A 214 -6.62 5.65 -8.21
CA LYS A 214 -7.27 4.49 -7.54
C LYS A 214 -7.40 4.72 -6.04
N ILE A 215 -6.29 5.00 -5.35
CA ILE A 215 -6.28 5.18 -3.89
C ILE A 215 -7.06 6.45 -3.47
N THR A 216 -7.17 7.45 -4.33
CA THR A 216 -7.98 8.65 -4.06
C THR A 216 -9.47 8.30 -4.06
N ILE A 217 -9.94 7.45 -4.98
CA ILE A 217 -11.32 6.94 -4.96
C ILE A 217 -11.53 6.01 -3.76
N ASP A 218 -10.58 5.14 -3.43
CA ASP A 218 -10.65 4.30 -2.23
C ASP A 218 -10.73 5.13 -0.94
N SER A 219 -10.05 6.27 -0.88
CA SER A 219 -10.20 7.23 0.22
C SER A 219 -11.59 7.86 0.25
N ALA A 220 -12.14 8.22 -0.91
CA ALA A 220 -13.47 8.83 -1.02
C ALA A 220 -14.60 7.88 -0.59
N THR A 221 -14.45 6.58 -0.85
CA THR A 221 -15.41 5.51 -0.47
C THR A 221 -15.16 4.94 0.94
N LEU A 222 -14.06 5.31 1.61
CA LEU A 222 -13.49 4.68 2.80
C LEU A 222 -13.05 3.20 2.58
N MET A 223 -13.01 2.70 1.35
CA MET A 223 -12.43 1.39 1.05
C MET A 223 -10.95 1.34 1.44
N ASN A 224 -10.18 2.42 1.19
CA ASN A 224 -8.78 2.48 1.60
C ASN A 224 -8.62 2.15 3.10
N LYS A 225 -9.47 2.71 3.94
CA LYS A 225 -9.42 2.47 5.38
C LYS A 225 -9.87 1.05 5.75
N GLY A 226 -10.79 0.49 4.98
CA GLY A 226 -11.17 -0.92 5.10
C GLY A 226 -10.02 -1.87 4.77
N LEU A 227 -9.32 -1.66 3.65
CA LEU A 227 -8.14 -2.43 3.27
C LEU A 227 -7.02 -2.30 4.31
N GLU A 228 -6.81 -1.11 4.84
CA GLU A 228 -5.82 -0.85 5.89
C GLU A 228 -6.14 -1.56 7.22
N ARG A 229 -7.42 -1.73 7.59
CA ARG A 229 -7.78 -2.55 8.75
C ARG A 229 -7.37 -4.01 8.57
N ILE A 230 -7.59 -4.57 7.37
CA ILE A 230 -7.19 -5.95 7.06
C ILE A 230 -5.66 -6.07 7.03
N GLU A 231 -4.96 -5.11 6.44
CA GLU A 231 -3.49 -5.06 6.46
C GLU A 231 -2.95 -5.00 7.90
N ALA A 232 -3.50 -4.12 8.74
CA ALA A 232 -3.09 -3.99 10.14
C ALA A 232 -3.34 -5.29 10.95
N MET A 233 -4.45 -5.98 10.71
CA MET A 233 -4.75 -7.27 11.32
C MET A 233 -3.61 -8.28 11.07
N HIS A 234 -3.14 -8.37 9.83
CA HIS A 234 -2.02 -9.24 9.47
C HIS A 234 -0.68 -8.73 10.03
N LEU A 235 -0.36 -7.45 9.85
CA LEU A 235 0.92 -6.87 10.26
C LEU A 235 1.17 -6.96 11.76
N PHE A 236 0.14 -6.71 12.57
CA PHE A 236 0.25 -6.64 14.02
C PHE A 236 -0.27 -7.89 14.71
N ASN A 237 -0.70 -8.89 13.94
CA ASN A 237 -1.21 -10.18 14.41
C ASN A 237 -2.27 -9.98 15.51
N CYS A 238 -3.31 -9.23 15.21
CA CYS A 238 -4.42 -8.92 16.11
C CYS A 238 -5.77 -9.13 15.42
N ASP A 239 -6.83 -9.27 16.22
CA ASP A 239 -8.18 -9.37 15.71
C ASP A 239 -8.64 -8.03 15.09
N LEU A 240 -9.52 -8.09 14.09
CA LEU A 240 -10.03 -6.90 13.43
C LEU A 240 -10.78 -5.97 14.40
N ASP A 241 -11.45 -6.52 15.42
CA ASP A 241 -12.16 -5.76 16.45
C ASP A 241 -11.22 -4.98 17.39
N PHE A 242 -9.92 -5.30 17.37
CA PHE A 242 -8.88 -4.54 18.07
C PHE A 242 -8.51 -3.22 17.34
N ILE A 243 -8.95 -3.06 16.07
CA ILE A 243 -8.59 -1.94 15.20
C ILE A 243 -9.80 -1.03 14.99
N ASN A 244 -9.82 0.09 15.68
CA ASN A 244 -10.86 1.11 15.58
C ASN A 244 -10.51 2.15 14.50
N VAL A 245 -11.50 2.62 13.76
CA VAL A 245 -11.33 3.70 12.78
C VAL A 245 -11.80 5.02 13.36
N VAL A 246 -10.99 6.05 13.21
CA VAL A 246 -11.33 7.42 13.65
C VAL A 246 -10.97 8.43 12.56
N VAL A 247 -11.87 9.37 12.30
CA VAL A 247 -11.62 10.45 11.33
C VAL A 247 -10.81 11.56 12.00
N GLN A 248 -9.67 11.91 11.40
CA GLN A 248 -8.79 13.00 11.79
C GLN A 248 -8.56 13.90 10.57
N ARG A 249 -9.42 14.91 10.40
CA ARG A 249 -9.55 15.73 9.18
C ARG A 249 -8.25 16.40 8.73
N GLN A 250 -7.41 16.80 9.67
CA GLN A 250 -6.17 17.53 9.39
C GLN A 250 -5.04 16.61 8.90
N SER A 251 -5.21 15.27 8.99
CA SER A 251 -4.20 14.26 8.62
C SER A 251 -2.81 14.55 9.22
N LYS A 252 -2.77 14.96 10.49
CA LYS A 252 -1.54 15.23 11.24
C LYS A 252 -1.20 14.12 12.23
N ILE A 253 -2.21 13.38 12.69
CA ILE A 253 -2.04 12.14 13.42
C ILE A 253 -2.25 11.01 12.42
N HIS A 254 -1.22 10.19 12.23
CA HIS A 254 -1.24 9.11 11.23
C HIS A 254 -1.72 7.78 11.78
N SER A 255 -1.71 7.56 13.07
CA SER A 255 -2.43 6.54 13.87
C SER A 255 -1.96 6.59 15.31
N MET A 256 -2.64 5.81 16.19
CA MET A 256 -2.36 5.76 17.61
C MET A 256 -2.50 4.33 18.13
N VAL A 257 -1.81 4.03 19.23
CA VAL A 257 -1.96 2.79 19.99
C VAL A 257 -2.34 3.15 21.41
N GLU A 258 -3.44 2.60 21.91
CA GLU A 258 -3.87 2.70 23.30
C GLU A 258 -3.39 1.49 24.09
N PHE A 259 -2.84 1.70 25.26
CA PHE A 259 -2.33 0.65 26.13
C PHE A 259 -3.30 0.37 27.30
N ALA A 260 -3.09 -0.75 27.98
CA ALA A 260 -3.98 -1.25 29.04
C ALA A 260 -4.10 -0.29 30.25
N ASP A 261 -3.14 0.60 30.45
CA ASP A 261 -3.15 1.64 31.48
C ASP A 261 -3.92 2.90 31.07
N GLY A 262 -4.47 2.93 29.83
CA GLY A 262 -5.17 4.08 29.26
C GLY A 262 -4.24 5.11 28.61
N SER A 263 -2.93 4.87 28.58
CA SER A 263 -2.00 5.73 27.83
C SER A 263 -2.17 5.55 26.33
N VAL A 264 -2.06 6.65 25.56
CA VAL A 264 -2.16 6.62 24.11
C VAL A 264 -0.86 7.16 23.50
N MET A 265 -0.18 6.32 22.71
CA MET A 265 0.94 6.73 21.89
C MET A 265 0.45 7.10 20.50
N ALA A 266 0.85 8.28 20.01
CA ALA A 266 0.42 8.80 18.71
C ALA A 266 1.62 9.22 17.87
N HIS A 267 1.60 8.87 16.59
CA HIS A 267 2.58 9.35 15.63
C HIS A 267 2.03 10.57 14.89
N LEU A 268 2.71 11.70 15.01
CA LEU A 268 2.37 12.95 14.33
C LEU A 268 3.44 13.29 13.29
N GLY A 269 2.99 13.72 12.11
CA GLY A 269 3.88 14.09 11.00
C GLY A 269 3.21 14.96 9.96
N ALA A 270 4.01 15.46 9.02
CA ALA A 270 3.48 16.03 7.79
C ALA A 270 2.87 14.93 6.91
N SER A 271 1.90 15.29 6.06
CA SER A 271 1.33 14.38 5.07
C SER A 271 2.31 14.22 3.89
N ASP A 272 3.40 13.47 4.12
CA ASP A 272 4.51 13.29 3.19
C ASP A 272 5.05 11.87 3.29
N MET A 273 4.91 11.09 2.21
CA MET A 273 5.29 9.68 2.19
C MET A 273 6.81 9.47 2.28
N ARG A 274 7.63 10.50 2.07
CA ARG A 274 9.09 10.38 2.26
C ARG A 274 9.45 10.06 3.72
N ILE A 275 8.61 10.44 4.69
CA ILE A 275 8.81 10.11 6.11
C ILE A 275 8.76 8.59 6.34
N PRO A 276 7.67 7.86 6.05
CA PRO A 276 7.61 6.42 6.26
C PRO A 276 8.52 5.63 5.30
N ILE A 277 8.73 6.09 4.06
CA ILE A 277 9.68 5.48 3.13
C ILE A 277 11.10 5.53 3.72
N GLN A 278 11.54 6.71 4.15
CA GLN A 278 12.86 6.89 4.75
C GLN A 278 12.99 6.05 6.03
N PHE A 279 11.95 6.02 6.87
CA PHE A 279 11.95 5.19 8.07
C PHE A 279 12.13 3.70 7.74
N ALA A 280 11.45 3.19 6.70
CA ALA A 280 11.61 1.80 6.29
C ALA A 280 13.03 1.47 5.81
N PHE A 281 13.72 2.42 5.19
CA PHE A 281 15.13 2.27 4.81
C PHE A 281 16.09 2.42 5.97
N SER A 282 15.85 3.39 6.85
CA SER A 282 16.76 3.74 7.95
C SER A 282 16.60 2.88 9.20
N TYR A 283 15.49 2.16 9.35
CA TYR A 283 15.20 1.40 10.57
C TYR A 283 16.38 0.53 11.03
N PRO A 284 16.77 0.57 12.31
CA PRO A 284 16.09 1.23 13.43
C PRO A 284 16.46 2.71 13.65
N GLU A 285 17.26 3.31 12.81
CA GLU A 285 17.71 4.69 12.93
C GLU A 285 16.64 5.70 12.44
N ARG A 286 16.85 6.98 12.78
CA ARG A 286 16.12 8.11 12.23
C ARG A 286 17.10 9.07 11.57
N TRP A 287 16.89 9.33 10.28
CA TRP A 287 17.70 10.28 9.52
C TRP A 287 16.98 11.61 9.33
N ASP A 288 17.71 12.64 8.92
CA ASP A 288 17.10 13.91 8.55
C ASP A 288 16.20 13.74 7.31
N THR A 289 15.03 14.37 7.36
CA THR A 289 14.02 14.23 6.29
C THR A 289 13.89 15.53 5.47
N PRO A 290 13.62 15.43 4.14
CA PRO A 290 13.27 16.57 3.31
C PRO A 290 11.83 17.06 3.58
N ALA A 291 11.02 16.26 4.27
CA ALA A 291 9.64 16.61 4.58
C ALA A 291 9.57 17.78 5.57
N PRO A 292 8.57 18.66 5.46
CA PRO A 292 8.40 19.76 6.40
C PRO A 292 8.14 19.24 7.82
N ARG A 293 8.67 19.93 8.82
CA ARG A 293 8.41 19.63 10.24
C ARG A 293 7.11 20.31 10.67
N ILE A 294 6.39 19.68 11.61
CA ILE A 294 5.20 20.32 12.22
C ILE A 294 5.66 21.42 13.15
N ASP A 295 5.11 22.63 12.98
CA ASP A 295 5.19 23.68 14.00
C ASP A 295 3.93 23.61 14.87
N PHE A 296 4.09 23.16 16.11
CA PHE A 296 2.98 23.04 17.06
C PHE A 296 2.35 24.37 17.46
N ARG A 297 3.05 25.50 17.25
CA ARG A 297 2.51 26.85 17.51
C ARG A 297 1.51 27.28 16.43
N GLU A 298 1.62 26.69 15.22
CA GLU A 298 0.77 26.96 14.05
C GLU A 298 -0.30 25.87 13.85
N LEU A 299 -0.11 24.71 14.44
CA LEU A 299 -0.97 23.53 14.25
C LEU A 299 -2.42 23.78 14.69
N GLY A 300 -2.61 24.59 15.74
CA GLY A 300 -3.91 24.96 16.25
C GLY A 300 -4.65 23.77 16.87
N GLN A 301 -5.82 23.41 16.32
CA GLN A 301 -6.71 22.40 16.87
C GLN A 301 -6.66 21.10 16.06
N LEU A 302 -6.66 19.97 16.73
CA LEU A 302 -6.87 18.63 16.15
C LEU A 302 -8.29 18.15 16.51
N THR A 303 -9.00 17.61 15.53
CA THR A 303 -10.39 17.16 15.70
C THR A 303 -10.50 15.67 15.38
N PHE A 304 -11.42 15.00 16.06
CA PHE A 304 -11.71 13.60 15.86
C PHE A 304 -13.22 13.41 15.70
N ASP A 305 -13.60 12.58 14.72
CA ASP A 305 -14.97 12.24 14.42
C ASP A 305 -15.10 10.72 14.20
N ALA A 306 -16.30 10.19 14.39
CA ALA A 306 -16.60 8.81 14.06
C ALA A 306 -16.65 8.61 12.54
N ALA A 307 -16.22 7.44 12.07
CA ALA A 307 -16.41 7.04 10.68
C ALA A 307 -17.88 6.65 10.44
N ASP A 308 -18.49 7.17 9.37
CA ASP A 308 -19.85 6.86 8.97
C ASP A 308 -19.88 5.62 8.06
N MET A 309 -20.09 4.45 8.65
CA MET A 309 -20.12 3.18 7.92
C MET A 309 -21.45 2.94 7.19
N ASP A 310 -22.52 3.64 7.55
CA ASP A 310 -23.84 3.52 6.90
C ASP A 310 -23.84 4.24 5.56
N THR A 311 -23.26 5.42 5.50
CA THR A 311 -23.10 6.20 4.25
C THR A 311 -21.98 5.63 3.38
N PHE A 312 -20.82 5.28 3.97
CA PHE A 312 -19.65 4.77 3.27
C PHE A 312 -19.52 3.26 3.45
N ARG A 313 -20.40 2.53 2.75
CA ARG A 313 -20.57 1.07 2.90
C ARG A 313 -19.32 0.25 2.59
N CYS A 314 -18.39 0.78 1.78
CA CYS A 314 -17.15 0.08 1.48
C CYS A 314 -16.32 -0.24 2.74
N LEU A 315 -16.37 0.61 3.78
CA LEU A 315 -15.71 0.32 5.05
C LEU A 315 -16.38 -0.86 5.78
N ALA A 316 -17.71 -0.92 5.77
CA ALA A 316 -18.47 -2.03 6.37
C ALA A 316 -18.26 -3.35 5.60
N LEU A 317 -18.20 -3.30 4.26
CA LEU A 317 -17.89 -4.46 3.42
C LEU A 317 -16.49 -5.00 3.69
N ALA A 318 -15.50 -4.11 3.83
CA ALA A 318 -14.14 -4.52 4.17
C ALA A 318 -14.06 -5.11 5.59
N GLU A 319 -14.81 -4.57 6.55
CA GLU A 319 -14.92 -5.17 7.88
C GLU A 319 -15.51 -6.58 7.80
N HIS A 320 -16.57 -6.76 7.02
CA HIS A 320 -17.17 -8.07 6.78
C HIS A 320 -16.17 -9.03 6.14
N ALA A 321 -15.45 -8.60 5.11
CA ALA A 321 -14.43 -9.42 4.45
C ALA A 321 -13.31 -9.85 5.40
N GLY A 322 -12.80 -8.91 6.20
CA GLY A 322 -11.73 -9.20 7.17
C GLY A 322 -12.18 -10.16 8.28
N LYS A 323 -13.41 -10.03 8.77
CA LYS A 323 -13.99 -10.96 9.76
C LYS A 323 -14.29 -12.35 9.18
N THR A 324 -14.68 -12.42 7.92
CA THR A 324 -14.90 -13.68 7.21
C THR A 324 -13.57 -14.41 6.96
N GLY A 325 -12.53 -13.65 6.62
CA GLY A 325 -11.20 -14.20 6.35
C GLY A 325 -11.10 -15.03 5.08
N GLY A 326 -10.09 -15.89 5.02
CA GLY A 326 -9.84 -16.75 3.87
C GLY A 326 -9.70 -15.97 2.56
N THR A 327 -10.39 -16.41 1.50
CA THR A 327 -10.34 -15.78 0.17
C THR A 327 -11.27 -14.56 0.03
N MET A 328 -12.08 -14.21 1.03
CA MET A 328 -13.02 -13.09 0.94
C MET A 328 -12.33 -11.72 0.75
N PRO A 329 -11.21 -11.38 1.44
CA PRO A 329 -10.49 -10.15 1.18
C PRO A 329 -9.93 -10.03 -0.24
N CYS A 330 -9.56 -11.16 -0.87
CA CYS A 330 -9.14 -11.20 -2.26
C CYS A 330 -10.28 -10.79 -3.21
N VAL A 331 -11.48 -11.31 -2.98
CA VAL A 331 -12.69 -10.94 -3.75
C VAL A 331 -13.05 -9.48 -3.56
N LEU A 332 -13.04 -8.98 -2.32
CA LEU A 332 -13.27 -7.57 -2.00
C LEU A 332 -12.32 -6.67 -2.81
N ASN A 333 -11.02 -6.98 -2.78
CA ASN A 333 -10.00 -6.17 -3.45
C ASN A 333 -10.17 -6.19 -4.96
N ALA A 334 -10.32 -7.37 -5.58
CA ALA A 334 -10.45 -7.52 -7.02
C ALA A 334 -11.73 -6.85 -7.55
N ALA A 335 -12.86 -7.01 -6.86
CA ALA A 335 -14.12 -6.36 -7.21
C ALA A 335 -14.02 -4.83 -7.09
N ASN A 336 -13.38 -4.32 -6.02
CA ASN A 336 -13.15 -2.90 -5.84
C ASN A 336 -12.27 -2.31 -6.95
N GLU A 337 -11.20 -2.99 -7.36
CA GLU A 337 -10.33 -2.51 -8.45
C GLU A 337 -11.12 -2.36 -9.75
N VAL A 338 -11.98 -3.31 -10.10
CA VAL A 338 -12.84 -3.25 -11.30
C VAL A 338 -13.87 -2.12 -11.19
N ALA A 339 -14.52 -1.99 -10.03
CA ALA A 339 -15.54 -0.96 -9.83
C ALA A 339 -14.94 0.46 -9.84
N VAL A 340 -13.78 0.64 -9.21
CA VAL A 340 -13.06 1.93 -9.22
C VAL A 340 -12.57 2.28 -10.60
N ASP A 341 -12.03 1.33 -11.37
CA ASP A 341 -11.63 1.57 -12.75
C ASP A 341 -12.84 1.98 -13.61
N ALA A 342 -13.95 1.28 -13.47
CA ALA A 342 -15.19 1.64 -14.16
C ALA A 342 -15.66 3.06 -13.80
N PHE A 343 -15.63 3.46 -12.52
CA PHE A 343 -15.99 4.81 -12.10
C PHE A 343 -15.04 5.87 -12.69
N LEU A 344 -13.73 5.60 -12.70
CA LEU A 344 -12.74 6.51 -13.28
C LEU A 344 -12.91 6.71 -14.79
N HIS A 345 -13.59 5.78 -15.49
CA HIS A 345 -13.88 5.86 -16.91
C HIS A 345 -15.37 6.13 -17.22
N ASP A 346 -16.10 6.72 -16.24
CA ASP A 346 -17.52 7.07 -16.36
C ASP A 346 -18.42 5.86 -16.68
N GLY A 347 -18.01 4.67 -16.22
CA GLY A 347 -18.67 3.40 -16.45
C GLY A 347 -19.72 3.02 -15.42
N CYS A 348 -19.71 3.63 -14.24
CA CYS A 348 -20.71 3.47 -13.19
C CYS A 348 -20.75 4.74 -12.32
N SER A 349 -21.75 4.85 -11.43
CA SER A 349 -21.82 5.93 -10.45
C SER A 349 -20.92 5.64 -9.24
N PHE A 350 -20.69 6.64 -8.41
CA PHE A 350 -19.90 6.50 -7.17
C PHE A 350 -20.52 5.46 -6.20
N THR A 351 -21.86 5.46 -6.11
CA THR A 351 -22.60 4.56 -5.23
C THR A 351 -22.77 3.14 -5.80
N ASP A 352 -22.46 2.92 -7.08
CA ASP A 352 -22.43 1.57 -7.66
C ASP A 352 -21.17 0.80 -7.20
N ILE A 353 -20.11 1.50 -6.78
CA ILE A 353 -18.86 0.86 -6.36
C ILE A 353 -19.13 -0.16 -5.24
N ASP A 354 -19.79 0.27 -4.16
CA ASP A 354 -20.08 -0.64 -3.05
C ASP A 354 -21.10 -1.74 -3.43
N CYS A 355 -22.06 -1.45 -4.30
CA CYS A 355 -23.04 -2.45 -4.78
C CYS A 355 -22.36 -3.56 -5.62
N ILE A 356 -21.39 -3.20 -6.47
CA ILE A 356 -20.62 -4.16 -7.27
C ILE A 356 -19.78 -5.05 -6.36
N VAL A 357 -19.09 -4.45 -5.38
CA VAL A 357 -18.27 -5.17 -4.40
C VAL A 357 -19.13 -6.14 -3.59
N GLU A 358 -20.25 -5.68 -3.02
CA GLU A 358 -21.17 -6.50 -2.24
C GLU A 358 -21.69 -7.68 -3.07
N SER A 359 -22.13 -7.44 -4.31
CA SER A 359 -22.64 -8.50 -5.18
C SER A 359 -21.61 -9.58 -5.50
N CYS A 360 -20.32 -9.21 -5.58
CA CYS A 360 -19.24 -10.17 -5.78
C CYS A 360 -18.97 -10.98 -4.50
N MET A 361 -18.96 -10.33 -3.34
CA MET A 361 -18.78 -10.99 -2.05
C MET A 361 -19.91 -11.97 -1.75
N ASP A 362 -21.16 -11.58 -2.01
CA ASP A 362 -22.33 -12.44 -1.80
C ASP A 362 -22.36 -13.68 -2.68
N ALA A 363 -21.75 -13.58 -3.88
CA ALA A 363 -21.68 -14.69 -4.83
C ALA A 363 -20.49 -15.63 -4.58
N HIS A 364 -19.60 -15.28 -3.64
CA HIS A 364 -18.38 -16.04 -3.39
C HIS A 364 -18.60 -17.09 -2.30
N ASP A 365 -18.15 -18.32 -2.57
CA ASP A 365 -18.02 -19.39 -1.56
C ASP A 365 -16.60 -19.32 -0.96
N MET A 366 -16.52 -18.78 0.26
CA MET A 366 -15.26 -18.52 0.96
C MET A 366 -14.48 -19.82 1.21
N GLN A 367 -13.18 -19.79 0.92
CA GLN A 367 -12.24 -20.87 1.12
C GLN A 367 -11.08 -20.42 2.00
N ALA A 368 -10.43 -21.35 2.69
CA ALA A 368 -9.14 -21.04 3.33
C ALA A 368 -8.07 -20.76 2.27
N VAL A 369 -7.16 -19.82 2.57
CA VAL A 369 -6.05 -19.50 1.67
C VAL A 369 -5.00 -20.60 1.75
N ASP A 370 -4.63 -21.21 0.62
CA ASP A 370 -3.66 -22.29 0.54
C ASP A 370 -2.46 -22.01 -0.39
N SER A 371 -2.66 -21.22 -1.45
CA SER A 371 -1.63 -20.97 -2.46
C SER A 371 -1.79 -19.64 -3.23
N PHE A 372 -0.70 -19.17 -3.82
CA PHE A 372 -0.75 -18.03 -4.75
C PHE A 372 -1.54 -18.34 -6.02
N GLU A 373 -1.55 -19.60 -6.46
CA GLU A 373 -2.32 -20.02 -7.63
C GLU A 373 -3.82 -19.90 -7.35
N GLN A 374 -4.28 -20.41 -6.18
CA GLN A 374 -5.66 -20.24 -5.74
C GLN A 374 -6.05 -18.77 -5.69
N LEU A 375 -5.22 -17.90 -5.10
CA LEU A 375 -5.51 -16.48 -5.02
C LEU A 375 -5.62 -15.81 -6.39
N ARG A 376 -4.78 -16.21 -7.37
CA ARG A 376 -4.89 -15.72 -8.75
C ARG A 376 -6.20 -16.16 -9.41
N ASP A 377 -6.62 -17.40 -9.20
CA ASP A 377 -7.87 -17.93 -9.76
C ASP A 377 -9.08 -17.20 -9.14
N ILE A 378 -9.06 -16.95 -7.83
CA ILE A 378 -10.10 -16.19 -7.12
C ILE A 378 -10.12 -14.72 -7.59
N ASP A 379 -8.98 -14.06 -7.72
CA ASP A 379 -8.89 -12.68 -8.25
C ASP A 379 -9.47 -12.60 -9.68
N ALA A 380 -9.10 -13.54 -10.55
CA ALA A 380 -9.62 -13.59 -11.92
C ALA A 380 -11.14 -13.80 -11.93
N TRP A 381 -11.65 -14.75 -11.14
CA TRP A 381 -13.08 -14.99 -10.98
C TRP A 381 -13.82 -13.73 -10.47
N ALA A 382 -13.29 -13.06 -9.45
CA ALA A 382 -13.91 -11.88 -8.88
C ALA A 382 -13.96 -10.72 -9.88
N ARG A 383 -12.91 -10.53 -10.68
CA ARG A 383 -12.88 -9.53 -11.77
C ARG A 383 -13.91 -9.83 -12.84
N GLU A 384 -14.03 -11.08 -13.26
CA GLU A 384 -15.05 -11.47 -14.23
C GLU A 384 -16.47 -11.25 -13.68
N LYS A 385 -16.71 -11.63 -12.41
CA LYS A 385 -17.98 -11.41 -11.74
C LYS A 385 -18.32 -9.94 -11.62
N ALA A 386 -17.37 -9.10 -11.23
CA ALA A 386 -17.56 -7.65 -11.14
C ALA A 386 -17.90 -7.03 -12.50
N ALA A 387 -17.25 -7.48 -13.58
CA ALA A 387 -17.57 -7.04 -14.94
C ALA A 387 -18.98 -7.46 -15.36
N GLN A 388 -19.45 -8.65 -14.99
CA GLN A 388 -20.83 -9.09 -15.24
C GLN A 388 -21.85 -8.25 -14.48
N VAL A 389 -21.61 -7.96 -13.18
CA VAL A 389 -22.47 -7.09 -12.37
C VAL A 389 -22.53 -5.69 -12.97
N LEU A 390 -21.39 -5.11 -13.35
CA LEU A 390 -21.29 -3.81 -13.99
C LEU A 390 -22.08 -3.74 -15.31
N ALA A 391 -22.05 -4.79 -16.12
CA ALA A 391 -22.82 -4.85 -17.36
C ALA A 391 -24.34 -4.87 -17.10
N ALA A 392 -24.78 -5.52 -16.01
CA ALA A 392 -26.18 -5.59 -15.62
C ALA A 392 -26.72 -4.27 -15.04
N THR A 393 -25.88 -3.45 -14.38
CA THR A 393 -26.29 -2.14 -13.87
C THR A 393 -26.49 -1.08 -14.95
N ARG A 394 -25.97 -1.31 -16.16
CA ARG A 394 -26.12 -0.42 -17.32
C ARG A 394 -27.31 -0.73 -18.20
N SER A 395 -27.97 -1.88 -18.02
CA SER A 395 -29.14 -2.34 -18.80
C SER A 395 -30.44 -1.98 -18.10
#